data_81042264d71fb002690fd72417fce4e4
#
_entry.id   81042264d71fb002690fd72417fce4e4
#
_cell.length_a   1.000
_cell.length_b   1.000
_cell.length_c   1.000
_cell.angle_alpha   90.00
_cell.angle_beta   90.00
_cell.angle_gamma   90.00
#
_symmetry.space_group_name_H-M   'P 1'
#
loop_
_entity.id
_entity.type
_entity.pdbx_description
1 polymer ?
#
loop_
_entity_poly.entity_id
_entity_poly.type
_entity_poly.pdbx_seq_one_letter_code
_entity_poly.pdbx_strand_id
1 'polypeptide(L)'
;YISMTSKSFASALAPLGAQVRLLLLRFLLSFVVYSICRLIFCLYNQDLLEVGTAGQVALMFWGGLRFDLTAILYTSLLLTLLSLLPLPLAYSRGYQRMLTGIYRVITAVAIVLNLGDVVYYRFTLKRTTMAVFEEFGEENPFNFLRFFIDYWGVTLLGIAFIVAFCIIEGKLPRP
;
A
#
# COMPACT_ATOMS: atom_id res chain seq x y z
N TYR A 1 37.13 28.54 -11.68
CA TYR A 1 36.09 28.06 -12.65
C TYR A 1 35.49 26.70 -12.26
N ILE A 2 36.27 25.76 -11.76
CA ILE A 2 35.82 24.40 -11.37
C ILE A 2 34.86 24.42 -10.14
N SER A 3 35.01 25.35 -9.21
CA SER A 3 34.20 25.48 -7.98
C SER A 3 32.77 25.97 -8.25
N MET A 4 32.57 26.79 -9.30
CA MET A 4 31.25 27.29 -9.68
C MET A 4 30.38 26.21 -10.34
N THR A 5 30.96 25.32 -11.14
CA THR A 5 30.24 24.20 -11.78
C THR A 5 29.77 23.15 -10.79
N SER A 6 30.56 22.84 -9.75
CA SER A 6 30.20 21.88 -8.70
C SER A 6 28.99 22.34 -7.86
N LYS A 7 28.93 23.62 -7.46
CA LYS A 7 27.78 24.18 -6.72
C LYS A 7 26.52 24.25 -7.58
N SER A 8 26.63 24.56 -8.86
CA SER A 8 25.52 24.60 -9.80
C SER A 8 24.95 23.20 -10.04
N PHE A 9 25.80 22.18 -10.17
CA PHE A 9 25.39 20.79 -10.34
C PHE A 9 24.73 20.23 -9.07
N ALA A 10 25.28 20.52 -7.90
CA ALA A 10 24.69 20.11 -6.62
C ALA A 10 23.31 20.75 -6.37
N SER A 11 23.12 22.02 -6.73
CA SER A 11 21.82 22.69 -6.61
C SER A 11 20.77 22.15 -7.58
N ALA A 12 21.16 21.69 -8.76
CA ALA A 12 20.27 21.04 -9.73
C ALA A 12 19.85 19.63 -9.29
N LEU A 13 20.70 18.91 -8.55
CA LEU A 13 20.41 17.56 -8.05
C LEU A 13 19.63 17.54 -6.73
N ALA A 14 19.65 18.62 -5.96
CA ALA A 14 18.96 18.69 -4.66
C ALA A 14 17.45 18.38 -4.73
N PRO A 15 16.67 18.90 -5.68
CA PRO A 15 15.25 18.56 -5.80
C PRO A 15 15.02 17.10 -6.21
N LEU A 16 15.90 16.52 -7.04
CA LEU A 16 15.82 15.10 -7.39
C LEU A 16 16.07 14.21 -6.16
N GLY A 17 17.06 14.55 -5.34
CA GLY A 17 17.35 13.84 -4.09
C GLY A 17 16.16 13.87 -3.12
N ALA A 18 15.46 15.02 -3.01
CA ALA A 18 14.27 15.15 -2.18
C ALA A 18 13.11 14.27 -2.71
N GLN A 19 12.93 14.18 -4.02
CA GLN A 19 11.91 13.29 -4.63
C GLN A 19 12.22 11.83 -4.39
N VAL A 20 13.46 11.40 -4.62
CA VAL A 20 13.89 10.01 -4.36
C VAL A 20 13.69 9.66 -2.90
N ARG A 21 14.06 10.55 -1.97
CA ARG A 21 13.82 10.36 -0.53
C ARG A 21 12.33 10.17 -0.22
N LEU A 22 11.47 11.01 -0.78
CA LEU A 22 10.02 10.88 -0.58
C LEU A 22 9.49 9.55 -1.13
N LEU A 23 9.94 9.11 -2.31
CA LEU A 23 9.58 7.81 -2.88
C LEU A 23 10.00 6.65 -1.99
N LEU A 24 11.24 6.68 -1.47
CA LEU A 24 11.72 5.65 -0.53
C LEU A 24 10.91 5.61 0.76
N LEU A 25 10.56 6.78 1.32
CA LEU A 25 9.72 6.86 2.51
C LEU A 25 8.30 6.34 2.25
N ARG A 26 7.72 6.63 1.10
CA ARG A 26 6.41 6.08 0.69
C ARG A 26 6.47 4.57 0.48
N PHE A 27 7.53 4.08 -0.15
CA PHE A 27 7.75 2.64 -0.31
C PHE A 27 7.85 1.94 1.05
N LEU A 28 8.65 2.48 1.96
CA LEU A 28 8.80 1.96 3.32
C LEU A 28 7.47 2.00 4.09
N LEU A 29 6.74 3.09 3.99
CA LEU A 29 5.42 3.22 4.62
C LEU A 29 4.43 2.19 4.09
N SER A 30 4.36 1.99 2.76
CA SER A 30 3.54 0.94 2.17
C SER A 30 3.93 -0.44 2.67
N PHE A 31 5.23 -0.72 2.75
CA PHE A 31 5.75 -2.00 3.24
C PHE A 31 5.32 -2.27 4.69
N VAL A 32 5.41 -1.27 5.56
CA VAL A 32 4.94 -1.37 6.95
C VAL A 32 3.44 -1.61 7.01
N VAL A 33 2.66 -0.87 6.23
CA VAL A 33 1.20 -1.01 6.13
C VAL A 33 0.80 -2.43 5.72
N TYR A 34 1.39 -2.96 4.64
CA TYR A 34 1.11 -4.32 4.17
C TYR A 34 1.53 -5.38 5.20
N SER A 35 2.68 -5.19 5.86
CA SER A 35 3.15 -6.11 6.91
C SER A 35 2.19 -6.16 8.11
N ILE A 36 1.61 -5.01 8.50
CA ILE A 36 0.60 -4.95 9.57
C ILE A 36 -0.69 -5.66 9.12
N CYS A 37 -1.17 -5.41 7.90
CA CYS A 37 -2.35 -6.11 7.36
C CYS A 37 -2.13 -7.64 7.36
N ARG A 38 -0.93 -8.10 6.98
CA ARG A 38 -0.57 -9.51 7.02
C ARG A 38 -0.54 -10.06 8.44
N LEU A 39 -0.02 -9.30 9.40
CA LEU A 39 -0.02 -9.71 10.79
C LEU A 39 -1.46 -9.88 11.31
N ILE A 40 -2.34 -8.92 11.00
CA ILE A 40 -3.77 -9.00 11.33
C ILE A 40 -4.39 -10.25 10.69
N PHE A 41 -4.11 -10.51 9.41
CA PHE A 41 -4.57 -11.71 8.72
C PHE A 41 -4.13 -13.00 9.42
N CYS A 42 -2.86 -13.12 9.78
CA CYS A 42 -2.32 -14.29 10.45
C CYS A 42 -2.93 -14.50 11.85
N LEU A 43 -3.06 -13.41 12.62
CA LEU A 43 -3.63 -13.48 13.98
C LEU A 43 -5.13 -13.81 13.95
N TYR A 44 -5.87 -13.26 13.00
CA TYR A 44 -7.32 -13.50 12.90
C TYR A 44 -7.67 -14.90 12.39
N ASN A 45 -6.83 -15.48 11.54
CA ASN A 45 -7.06 -16.78 10.92
C ASN A 45 -6.13 -17.88 11.47
N GLN A 46 -5.50 -17.68 12.63
CA GLN A 46 -4.52 -18.63 13.20
C GLN A 46 -5.10 -20.05 13.41
N ASP A 47 -6.38 -20.15 13.70
CA ASP A 47 -7.13 -21.39 13.88
C ASP A 47 -7.34 -22.17 12.58
N LEU A 48 -7.37 -21.48 11.42
CA LEU A 48 -7.59 -22.09 10.11
C LEU A 48 -6.28 -22.38 9.36
N LEU A 49 -5.18 -21.79 9.80
CA LEU A 49 -3.90 -21.90 9.11
C LEU A 49 -3.13 -23.20 9.43
N GLU A 50 -3.67 -24.10 10.28
CA GLU A 50 -3.08 -25.39 10.70
C GLU A 50 -1.57 -25.32 11.01
N VAL A 51 -1.13 -24.21 11.57
CA VAL A 51 0.30 -23.94 11.77
C VAL A 51 0.71 -24.51 13.12
N GLY A 52 1.28 -25.71 13.12
CA GLY A 52 1.68 -26.42 14.34
C GLY A 52 2.99 -25.95 14.96
N THR A 53 3.83 -25.22 14.23
CA THR A 53 5.15 -24.79 14.70
C THR A 53 5.47 -23.34 14.35
N ALA A 54 6.22 -22.65 15.23
CA ALA A 54 6.67 -21.27 14.99
C ALA A 54 7.49 -21.12 13.69
N GLY A 55 8.22 -22.17 13.27
CA GLY A 55 8.96 -22.19 12.02
C GLY A 55 8.06 -22.14 10.79
N GLN A 56 6.89 -22.80 10.81
CA GLN A 56 5.92 -22.77 9.73
C GLN A 56 5.26 -21.39 9.63
N VAL A 57 4.94 -20.74 10.76
CA VAL A 57 4.45 -19.35 10.79
C VAL A 57 5.47 -18.41 10.15
N ALA A 58 6.74 -18.53 10.53
CA ALA A 58 7.81 -17.70 10.00
C ALA A 58 7.99 -17.89 8.49
N LEU A 59 7.95 -19.13 7.99
CA LEU A 59 8.03 -19.42 6.55
C LEU A 59 6.85 -18.84 5.77
N MET A 60 5.64 -18.98 6.30
CA MET A 60 4.43 -18.42 5.69
C MET A 60 4.48 -16.88 5.66
N PHE A 61 4.92 -16.28 6.77
CA PHE A 61 5.10 -14.82 6.85
C PHE A 61 6.15 -14.35 5.85
N TRP A 62 7.30 -15.03 5.77
CA TRP A 62 8.38 -14.71 4.83
C TRP A 62 7.96 -14.87 3.36
N GLY A 63 7.26 -15.97 3.04
CA GLY A 63 6.71 -16.16 1.70
C GLY A 63 5.74 -15.05 1.32
N GLY A 64 4.84 -14.68 2.23
CA GLY A 64 3.91 -13.59 2.02
C GLY A 64 4.57 -12.23 1.84
N LEU A 65 5.65 -11.96 2.55
CA LEU A 65 6.42 -10.71 2.43
C LEU A 65 6.94 -10.48 1.00
N ARG A 66 7.31 -11.55 0.29
CA ARG A 66 7.71 -11.47 -1.13
C ARG A 66 6.56 -11.02 -2.03
N PHE A 67 5.35 -11.53 -1.80
CA PHE A 67 4.16 -11.10 -2.55
C PHE A 67 3.83 -9.64 -2.28
N ASP A 68 3.90 -9.21 -1.02
CA ASP A 68 3.66 -7.81 -0.66
C ASP A 68 4.69 -6.88 -1.32
N LEU A 69 5.96 -7.27 -1.28
CA LEU A 69 7.03 -6.51 -1.93
C LEU A 69 6.78 -6.38 -3.43
N THR A 70 6.38 -7.47 -4.08
CA THR A 70 6.06 -7.47 -5.51
C THR A 70 4.87 -6.55 -5.80
N ALA A 71 3.79 -6.62 -5.02
CA ALA A 71 2.61 -5.76 -5.17
C ALA A 71 2.96 -4.29 -4.98
N ILE A 72 3.78 -3.96 -3.97
CA ILE A 72 4.25 -2.60 -3.71
C ILE A 72 5.13 -2.10 -4.86
N LEU A 73 6.02 -2.93 -5.39
CA LEU A 73 6.88 -2.56 -6.53
C LEU A 73 6.04 -2.23 -7.77
N TYR A 74 5.05 -3.06 -8.12
CA TYR A 74 4.17 -2.79 -9.26
C TYR A 74 3.34 -1.52 -9.08
N THR A 75 2.72 -1.34 -7.91
CA THR A 75 1.91 -0.14 -7.64
C THR A 75 2.75 1.13 -7.52
N SER A 76 3.98 1.02 -6.99
CA SER A 76 4.91 2.13 -6.87
C SER A 76 5.63 2.45 -8.19
N LEU A 77 5.69 1.52 -9.16
CA LEU A 77 6.36 1.74 -10.43
C LEU A 77 5.77 2.94 -11.18
N LEU A 78 4.44 3.00 -11.28
CA LEU A 78 3.74 4.11 -11.92
C LEU A 78 4.07 5.44 -11.24
N LEU A 79 4.02 5.47 -9.90
CA LEU A 79 4.34 6.68 -9.13
C LEU A 79 5.80 7.08 -9.28
N THR A 80 6.70 6.10 -9.33
CA THR A 80 8.14 6.33 -9.53
C THR A 80 8.39 6.93 -10.91
N LEU A 81 7.81 6.34 -11.95
CA LEU A 81 7.91 6.86 -13.32
C LEU A 81 7.38 8.29 -13.42
N LEU A 82 6.20 8.56 -12.88
CA LEU A 82 5.59 9.89 -12.87
C LEU A 82 6.42 10.89 -12.05
N SER A 83 7.00 10.48 -10.92
CA SER A 83 7.77 11.37 -10.05
C SER A 83 9.15 11.70 -10.61
N LEU A 84 9.76 10.77 -11.35
CA LEU A 84 11.10 10.93 -11.91
C LEU A 84 11.09 11.53 -13.33
N LEU A 85 9.92 11.83 -13.89
CA LEU A 85 9.85 12.53 -15.18
C LEU A 85 10.61 13.86 -15.10
N PRO A 86 11.57 14.09 -16.00
CA PRO A 86 12.42 15.30 -16.02
C PRO A 86 11.65 16.51 -16.58
N LEU A 87 10.46 16.78 -16.06
CA LEU A 87 9.62 17.90 -16.47
C LEU A 87 9.67 18.99 -15.40
N PRO A 88 9.76 20.27 -15.76
CA PRO A 88 9.68 21.37 -14.79
C PRO A 88 8.35 21.36 -14.01
N LEU A 89 7.29 20.77 -14.60
CA LEU A 89 6.00 20.55 -13.96
C LEU A 89 6.08 19.56 -12.76
N ALA A 90 7.04 18.63 -12.77
CA ALA A 90 7.20 17.62 -11.71
C ALA A 90 7.44 18.26 -10.32
N TYR A 91 7.98 19.46 -10.26
CA TYR A 91 8.23 20.22 -9.03
C TYR A 91 7.07 21.17 -8.66
N SER A 92 6.02 21.24 -9.48
CA SER A 92 4.88 22.09 -9.18
C SER A 92 4.06 21.54 -8.02
N ARG A 93 3.56 22.43 -7.15
CA ARG A 93 2.72 22.03 -5.99
C ARG A 93 1.46 21.26 -6.42
N GLY A 94 0.88 21.60 -7.57
CA GLY A 94 -0.29 20.92 -8.12
C GLY A 94 0.01 19.47 -8.49
N TYR A 95 1.11 19.25 -9.21
CA TYR A 95 1.55 17.93 -9.63
C TYR A 95 1.88 17.03 -8.42
N GLN A 96 2.60 17.55 -7.44
CA GLN A 96 2.92 16.82 -6.21
C GLN A 96 1.66 16.46 -5.39
N ARG A 97 0.64 17.32 -5.38
CA ARG A 97 -0.67 17.00 -4.76
C ARG A 97 -1.38 15.88 -5.52
N MET A 98 -1.35 15.90 -6.84
CA MET A 98 -1.91 14.83 -7.68
C MET A 98 -1.23 13.49 -7.39
N LEU A 99 0.11 13.43 -7.39
CA LEU A 99 0.86 12.22 -7.06
C LEU A 99 0.56 11.71 -5.65
N THR A 100 0.43 12.60 -4.67
CA THR A 100 0.02 12.28 -3.31
C THR A 100 -1.39 11.67 -3.28
N GLY A 101 -2.32 12.25 -4.04
CA GLY A 101 -3.69 11.74 -4.18
C GLY A 101 -3.71 10.33 -4.77
N ILE A 102 -3.00 10.10 -5.87
CA ILE A 102 -2.86 8.78 -6.50
C ILE A 102 -2.29 7.75 -5.51
N TYR A 103 -1.20 8.11 -4.82
CA TYR A 103 -0.59 7.22 -3.84
C TYR A 103 -1.55 6.84 -2.71
N ARG A 104 -2.29 7.82 -2.16
CA ARG A 104 -3.30 7.58 -1.11
C ARG A 104 -4.42 6.67 -1.56
N VAL A 105 -4.95 6.91 -2.76
CA VAL A 105 -6.03 6.07 -3.32
C VAL A 105 -5.54 4.63 -3.52
N ILE A 106 -4.40 4.44 -4.16
CA ILE A 106 -3.83 3.09 -4.39
C ILE A 106 -3.63 2.36 -3.06
N THR A 107 -3.02 3.02 -2.07
CA THR A 107 -2.75 2.39 -0.77
C THR A 107 -4.05 2.14 0.02
N ALA A 108 -5.03 3.04 -0.04
CA ALA A 108 -6.33 2.83 0.60
C ALA A 108 -7.06 1.62 0.00
N VAL A 109 -7.09 1.48 -1.32
CA VAL A 109 -7.64 0.30 -2.00
C VAL A 109 -6.91 -0.97 -1.57
N ALA A 110 -5.58 -0.92 -1.49
CA ALA A 110 -4.78 -2.05 -1.04
C ALA A 110 -5.07 -2.45 0.42
N ILE A 111 -5.28 -1.48 1.33
CA ILE A 111 -5.68 -1.74 2.71
C ILE A 111 -7.04 -2.44 2.73
N VAL A 112 -8.03 -1.92 1.99
CA VAL A 112 -9.38 -2.51 1.91
C VAL A 112 -9.33 -3.95 1.41
N LEU A 113 -8.56 -4.22 0.34
CA LEU A 113 -8.40 -5.56 -0.20
C LEU A 113 -7.72 -6.51 0.78
N ASN A 114 -6.63 -6.08 1.43
CA ASN A 114 -5.93 -6.91 2.43
C ASN A 114 -6.79 -7.20 3.66
N LEU A 115 -7.58 -6.24 4.15
CA LEU A 115 -8.49 -6.46 5.27
C LEU A 115 -9.74 -7.24 4.85
N GLY A 116 -10.21 -7.08 3.62
CA GLY A 116 -11.23 -7.94 3.02
C GLY A 116 -10.80 -9.41 3.01
N ASP A 117 -9.55 -9.68 2.63
CA ASP A 117 -8.96 -11.03 2.65
C ASP A 117 -9.01 -11.66 4.06
N VAL A 118 -8.88 -10.86 5.14
CA VAL A 118 -8.93 -11.37 6.51
C VAL A 118 -10.25 -12.09 6.80
N VAL A 119 -11.35 -11.53 6.31
CA VAL A 119 -12.69 -12.08 6.50
C VAL A 119 -13.00 -13.15 5.44
N TYR A 120 -12.71 -12.84 4.17
CA TYR A 120 -13.01 -13.72 3.03
C TYR A 120 -12.35 -15.10 3.17
N TYR A 121 -11.12 -15.15 3.69
CA TYR A 121 -10.40 -16.40 3.90
C TYR A 121 -11.13 -17.38 4.82
N ARG A 122 -11.86 -16.89 5.84
CA ARG A 122 -12.63 -17.75 6.75
C ARG A 122 -13.78 -18.48 6.07
N PHE A 123 -14.31 -17.94 4.98
CA PHE A 123 -15.44 -18.55 4.26
C PHE A 123 -15.00 -19.46 3.13
N THR A 124 -13.93 -19.10 2.45
CA THR A 124 -13.55 -19.77 1.21
C THR A 124 -12.28 -20.62 1.33
N LEU A 125 -11.51 -20.44 2.42
CA LEU A 125 -10.16 -20.99 2.59
C LEU A 125 -9.22 -20.61 1.43
N LYS A 126 -9.58 -19.59 0.66
CA LYS A 126 -8.83 -19.04 -0.47
C LYS A 126 -8.66 -17.53 -0.28
N ARG A 127 -7.54 -17.00 -0.77
CA ARG A 127 -7.35 -15.54 -0.80
C ARG A 127 -8.14 -14.93 -1.97
N THR A 128 -8.54 -13.68 -1.79
CA THR A 128 -9.23 -12.92 -2.83
C THR A 128 -8.41 -12.89 -4.12
N THR A 129 -8.99 -13.43 -5.19
CA THR A 129 -8.42 -13.44 -6.54
C THR A 129 -9.37 -12.75 -7.49
N MET A 130 -8.96 -12.56 -8.76
CA MET A 130 -9.84 -11.98 -9.78
C MET A 130 -11.16 -12.74 -9.94
N ALA A 131 -11.19 -14.04 -9.65
CA ALA A 131 -12.41 -14.86 -9.67
C ALA A 131 -13.50 -14.35 -8.73
N VAL A 132 -13.13 -13.65 -7.64
CA VAL A 132 -14.09 -13.03 -6.72
C VAL A 132 -14.89 -11.92 -7.41
N PHE A 133 -14.26 -11.16 -8.28
CA PHE A 133 -14.95 -10.11 -9.04
C PHE A 133 -15.93 -10.69 -10.07
N GLU A 134 -15.68 -11.90 -10.60
CA GLU A 134 -16.62 -12.62 -11.45
C GLU A 134 -17.79 -13.16 -10.64
N GLU A 135 -17.52 -13.74 -9.46
CA GLU A 135 -18.50 -14.30 -8.54
C GLU A 135 -19.44 -13.20 -7.97
N PHE A 136 -18.89 -12.03 -7.62
CA PHE A 136 -19.69 -10.86 -7.20
C PHE A 136 -20.34 -10.12 -8.36
N GLY A 137 -19.85 -10.27 -9.60
CA GLY A 137 -20.42 -9.63 -10.79
C GLY A 137 -21.77 -10.24 -11.19
N GLU A 138 -22.01 -11.51 -10.87
CA GLU A 138 -23.29 -12.19 -11.08
C GLU A 138 -24.28 -11.98 -9.90
N GLU A 139 -23.78 -11.57 -8.73
CA GLU A 139 -24.59 -11.27 -7.56
C GLU A 139 -24.95 -9.77 -7.45
N ASN A 140 -26.05 -9.48 -6.76
CA ASN A 140 -26.56 -8.14 -6.58
C ASN A 140 -25.53 -7.25 -5.85
N PRO A 141 -25.16 -6.04 -6.35
CA PRO A 141 -24.19 -5.16 -5.71
C PRO A 141 -24.53 -4.78 -4.24
N PHE A 142 -25.78 -4.99 -3.82
CA PHE A 142 -26.20 -4.85 -2.43
C PHE A 142 -25.56 -5.89 -1.50
N ASN A 143 -25.16 -7.08 -1.97
CA ASN A 143 -24.48 -8.08 -1.17
C ASN A 143 -23.07 -7.62 -0.75
N PHE A 144 -22.41 -6.84 -1.61
CA PHE A 144 -21.12 -6.25 -1.29
C PHE A 144 -21.22 -5.19 -0.15
N LEU A 145 -22.24 -4.34 -0.20
CA LEU A 145 -22.50 -3.36 0.87
C LEU A 145 -22.86 -4.05 2.20
N ARG A 146 -23.65 -5.10 2.12
CA ARG A 146 -24.05 -5.90 3.30
C ARG A 146 -22.83 -6.51 4.00
N PHE A 147 -21.83 -6.95 3.24
CA PHE A 147 -20.57 -7.45 3.79
C PHE A 147 -19.88 -6.43 4.72
N PHE A 148 -19.84 -5.15 4.36
CA PHE A 148 -19.27 -4.11 5.21
C PHE A 148 -20.08 -3.85 6.47
N ILE A 149 -21.40 -4.07 6.43
CA ILE A 149 -22.30 -3.93 7.59
C ILE A 149 -22.16 -5.12 8.52
N ASP A 150 -22.16 -6.34 7.99
CA ASP A 150 -22.06 -7.58 8.75
C ASP A 150 -20.70 -7.69 9.46
N TYR A 151 -19.62 -7.16 8.81
CA TYR A 151 -18.26 -7.12 9.38
C TYR A 151 -17.84 -5.70 9.79
N TRP A 152 -18.76 -4.97 10.44
CA TRP A 152 -18.53 -3.58 10.85
C TRP A 152 -17.24 -3.36 11.66
N GLY A 153 -16.80 -4.33 12.47
CA GLY A 153 -15.56 -4.26 13.24
C GLY A 153 -14.32 -4.19 12.34
N VAL A 154 -14.25 -5.04 11.30
CA VAL A 154 -13.14 -5.00 10.32
C VAL A 154 -13.23 -3.74 9.46
N THR A 155 -14.45 -3.29 9.13
CA THR A 155 -14.68 -2.05 8.39
C THR A 155 -14.20 -0.83 9.18
N LEU A 156 -14.52 -0.73 10.47
CA LEU A 156 -14.03 0.34 11.33
C LEU A 156 -12.50 0.31 11.49
N LEU A 157 -11.92 -0.88 11.64
CA LEU A 157 -10.47 -1.06 11.68
C LEU A 157 -9.83 -0.57 10.38
N GLY A 158 -10.42 -0.89 9.23
CA GLY A 158 -9.97 -0.43 7.92
C GLY A 158 -10.00 1.08 7.78
N ILE A 159 -11.09 1.72 8.18
CA ILE A 159 -11.23 3.18 8.17
C ILE A 159 -10.17 3.82 9.08
N ALA A 160 -10.03 3.34 10.31
CA ALA A 160 -9.04 3.84 11.26
C ALA A 160 -7.61 3.70 10.69
N PHE A 161 -7.33 2.59 10.01
CA PHE A 161 -6.03 2.32 9.42
C PHE A 161 -5.73 3.24 8.23
N ILE A 162 -6.72 3.49 7.35
CA ILE A 162 -6.61 4.44 6.24
C ILE A 162 -6.39 5.87 6.77
N VAL A 163 -7.12 6.28 7.81
CA VAL A 163 -6.96 7.60 8.43
C VAL A 163 -5.56 7.74 9.02
N ALA A 164 -5.09 6.76 9.80
CA ALA A 164 -3.75 6.76 10.37
C ALA A 164 -2.67 6.84 9.26
N PHE A 165 -2.82 6.04 8.20
CA PHE A 165 -1.94 6.10 7.04
C PHE A 165 -1.91 7.50 6.40
N CYS A 166 -3.06 8.12 6.15
CA CYS A 166 -3.15 9.46 5.56
C CYS A 166 -2.50 10.54 6.46
N ILE A 167 -2.62 10.41 7.78
CA ILE A 167 -1.99 11.32 8.74
C ILE A 167 -0.46 11.18 8.69
N ILE A 168 0.04 9.94 8.70
CA ILE A 168 1.49 9.67 8.65
C ILE A 168 2.07 10.13 7.32
N GLU A 169 1.42 9.81 6.20
CA GLU A 169 1.85 10.26 4.87
C GLU A 169 1.86 11.78 4.77
N GLY A 170 0.87 12.46 5.37
CA GLY A 170 0.80 13.92 5.39
C GLY A 170 1.97 14.61 6.09
N LYS A 171 2.66 13.90 7.01
CA LYS A 171 3.84 14.38 7.73
C LYS A 171 5.17 14.11 6.99
N LEU A 172 5.15 13.37 5.87
CA LEU A 172 6.36 13.09 5.11
C LEU A 172 6.92 14.39 4.50
N PRO A 173 8.26 14.55 4.49
CA PRO A 173 8.92 15.71 3.90
C PRO A 173 8.67 15.71 2.38
N ARG A 174 8.11 16.80 1.89
CA ARG A 174 7.85 17.01 0.45
C ARG A 174 9.02 17.77 -0.18
N PRO A 175 9.31 17.52 -1.47
CA PRO A 175 10.32 18.25 -2.22
C PRO A 175 9.97 19.72 -2.43
#